data_3aea761d2a657962265693e84a10f496
#
_entry.id   3aea761d2a657962265693e84a10f496
#
_cell.length_a   1.000
_cell.length_b   1.000
_cell.length_c   1.000
_cell.angle_alpha   90.00
_cell.angle_beta   90.00
_cell.angle_gamma   90.00
#
_symmetry.space_group_name_H-M   'P 1'
#
loop_
_entity.id
_entity.type
_entity.pdbx_description
1 polymer ?
#
loop_
_entity_poly.entity_id
_entity_poly.type
_entity_poly.pdbx_seq_one_letter_code
_entity_poly.pdbx_strand_id
1 'polypeptide(L)' 'DSRGRVVGIEIKAAASVSTSDFSGLRMLAEACGERFVSGVVLYDHDKVVPFGERLSAVPISALWR' A
#
# COMPACT_ATOMS: atom_id res chain seq x y z
N ASP A 1 -4.46 -14.67 -0.21
CA ASP A 1 -4.35 -15.86 0.61
C ASP A 1 -5.25 -16.98 0.07
N SER A 2 -5.35 -18.05 0.79
CA SER A 2 -6.12 -19.21 0.36
C SER A 2 -7.63 -18.96 0.21
N ARG A 3 -8.15 -17.87 0.75
CA ARG A 3 -9.55 -17.45 0.61
C ARG A 3 -9.75 -16.44 -0.51
N GLY A 4 -8.71 -16.18 -1.31
CA GLY A 4 -8.75 -15.20 -2.39
C GLY A 4 -8.57 -13.76 -1.94
N ARG A 5 -8.24 -13.52 -0.68
CA ARG A 5 -7.96 -12.16 -0.19
C ARG A 5 -6.63 -11.65 -0.71
N VAL A 6 -6.58 -10.37 -1.04
CA VAL A 6 -5.42 -9.75 -1.70
C VAL A 6 -4.91 -8.57 -0.87
N VAL A 7 -3.60 -8.53 -0.69
CA VAL A 7 -2.89 -7.38 -0.13
C VAL A 7 -1.90 -6.91 -1.20
N GLY A 8 -1.94 -5.63 -1.54
CA GLY A 8 -1.01 -5.06 -2.50
C GLY A 8 0.14 -4.35 -1.80
N ILE A 9 1.35 -4.55 -2.28
CA ILE A 9 2.54 -3.89 -1.75
C ILE A 9 3.33 -3.27 -2.90
N GLU A 10 3.64 -1.99 -2.77
CA GLU A 10 4.47 -1.24 -3.70
C GLU A 10 5.66 -0.68 -2.94
N ILE A 11 6.84 -0.69 -3.52
CA ILE A 11 8.05 -0.16 -2.87
C ILE A 11 8.50 1.10 -3.61
N LYS A 12 8.70 2.17 -2.85
CA LYS A 12 9.19 3.45 -3.38
C LYS A 12 10.43 3.89 -2.62
N ALA A 13 11.56 3.99 -3.33
CA ALA A 13 12.83 4.42 -2.73
C ALA A 13 12.92 5.95 -2.65
N ALA A 14 12.00 6.56 -1.93
CA ALA A 14 11.94 8.02 -1.74
C ALA A 14 11.31 8.33 -0.40
N ALA A 15 11.61 9.52 0.13
CA ALA A 15 11.12 9.96 1.43
C ALA A 15 9.74 10.59 1.37
N SER A 16 9.17 10.77 0.19
CA SER A 16 7.84 11.36 0.03
C SER A 16 6.96 10.47 -0.85
N VAL A 17 5.66 10.54 -0.58
CA VAL A 17 4.64 9.76 -1.30
C VAL A 17 3.50 10.69 -1.69
N SER A 18 2.95 10.50 -2.88
CA SER A 18 1.80 11.24 -3.36
C SER A 18 0.68 10.26 -3.74
N THR A 19 -0.50 10.81 -4.03
CA THR A 19 -1.64 9.98 -4.42
C THR A 19 -1.37 9.19 -5.71
N SER A 20 -0.56 9.73 -6.62
CA SER A 20 -0.22 9.02 -7.85
C SER A 20 0.59 7.75 -7.62
N ASP A 21 1.30 7.66 -6.49
CA ASP A 21 2.06 6.46 -6.15
C ASP A 21 1.15 5.27 -5.82
N PHE A 22 -0.13 5.52 -5.60
CA PHE A 22 -1.11 4.49 -5.28
C PHE A 22 -1.94 4.05 -6.49
N SER A 23 -1.67 4.57 -7.69
CA SER A 23 -2.49 4.26 -8.86
C SER A 23 -2.57 2.76 -9.16
N GLY A 24 -1.45 2.06 -9.09
CA GLY A 24 -1.43 0.61 -9.30
C GLY A 24 -2.24 -0.15 -8.25
N LEU A 25 -2.13 0.27 -6.98
CA LEU A 25 -2.89 -0.35 -5.90
C LEU A 25 -4.40 -0.08 -6.03
N ARG A 26 -4.77 1.11 -6.52
CA ARG A 26 -6.17 1.42 -6.77
C ARG A 26 -6.76 0.58 -7.89
N MET A 27 -5.98 0.36 -8.95
CA MET A 27 -6.37 -0.53 -10.03
C MET A 27 -6.59 -1.95 -9.53
N LEU A 28 -5.68 -2.43 -8.67
CA LEU A 28 -5.80 -3.75 -8.06
C LEU A 28 -7.03 -3.84 -7.17
N ALA A 29 -7.29 -2.81 -6.38
CA ALA A 29 -8.47 -2.75 -5.52
C ALA A 29 -9.77 -2.82 -6.34
N GLU A 30 -9.85 -2.09 -7.45
CA GLU A 30 -11.00 -2.14 -8.34
C GLU A 30 -11.20 -3.54 -8.94
N ALA A 31 -10.11 -4.16 -9.38
CA ALA A 31 -10.18 -5.49 -9.99
C ALA A 31 -10.60 -6.56 -9.00
N CYS A 32 -10.15 -6.46 -7.75
CA CYS A 32 -10.39 -7.47 -6.72
C CYS A 32 -11.65 -7.22 -5.89
N GLY A 33 -12.13 -5.98 -5.85
CA GLY A 33 -13.33 -5.63 -5.08
C GLY A 33 -13.19 -5.98 -3.60
N GLU A 34 -14.13 -6.74 -3.08
CA GLU A 34 -14.16 -7.11 -1.66
C GLU A 34 -12.99 -7.99 -1.22
N ARG A 35 -12.30 -8.63 -2.15
CA ARG A 35 -11.13 -9.45 -1.84
C ARG A 35 -9.90 -8.59 -1.53
N PHE A 36 -9.90 -7.32 -1.90
CA PHE A 36 -8.80 -6.41 -1.62
C PHE A 36 -8.85 -5.99 -0.15
N VAL A 37 -7.90 -6.44 0.65
CA VAL A 37 -7.86 -6.17 2.09
C VAL A 37 -7.19 -4.82 2.37
N SER A 38 -5.99 -4.62 1.83
CA SER A 38 -5.26 -3.38 2.00
C SER A 38 -4.19 -3.23 0.94
N GLY A 39 -3.76 -1.99 0.72
CA GLY A 39 -2.64 -1.66 -0.14
C GLY A 39 -1.66 -0.76 0.59
N VAL A 40 -0.39 -1.06 0.47
CA VAL A 40 0.67 -0.35 1.18
C VAL A 40 1.75 0.08 0.20
N VAL A 41 2.15 1.35 0.28
CA VAL A 41 3.39 1.83 -0.34
C VAL A 41 4.45 1.90 0.75
N LEU A 42 5.50 1.12 0.62
CA LEU A 42 6.65 1.16 1.51
C LEU A 42 7.58 2.26 1.02
N TYR A 43 7.95 3.19 1.89
CA TYR A 43 8.77 4.34 1.50
C TYR A 43 9.81 4.67 2.57
N ASP A 44 10.74 5.55 2.22
CA ASP A 44 11.89 5.86 3.06
C ASP A 44 11.61 7.06 3.97
N HIS A 45 10.72 6.87 4.92
CA HIS A 45 10.37 7.85 5.95
C HIS A 45 9.96 7.11 7.22
N ASP A 46 9.70 7.83 8.31
CA ASP A 46 9.44 7.22 9.60
C ASP A 46 7.96 7.25 10.05
N LYS A 47 7.07 7.71 9.20
CA LYS A 47 5.65 7.87 9.57
C LYS A 47 4.74 7.03 8.69
N VAL A 48 3.68 6.49 9.32
CA VAL A 48 2.57 5.87 8.59
C VAL A 48 1.59 6.96 8.20
N VAL A 49 1.24 7.03 6.93
CA VAL A 49 0.33 8.05 6.40
C VAL A 49 -0.82 7.39 5.66
N PRO A 50 -2.08 7.59 6.05
CA PRO A 50 -3.21 7.04 5.32
C PRO A 50 -3.44 7.82 4.00
N PHE A 51 -3.75 7.09 2.93
CA PHE A 51 -4.02 7.67 1.61
C PHE A 51 -5.38 7.23 1.06
N GLY A 52 -6.33 7.02 1.93
CA GLY A 52 -7.66 6.62 1.57
C GLY A 52 -8.06 5.33 2.25
N GLU A 53 -9.22 4.81 1.90
CA GLU A 53 -9.73 3.59 2.50
C GLU A 53 -8.86 2.41 2.10
N ARG A 54 -8.32 1.72 3.07
CA ARG A 54 -7.48 0.54 2.90
C ARG A 54 -6.14 0.81 2.20
N LEU A 55 -5.72 2.08 2.07
CA LEU A 55 -4.44 2.46 1.46
C LEU A 55 -3.63 3.29 2.44
N SER A 56 -2.34 2.96 2.56
CA SER A 56 -1.44 3.72 3.44
C SER A 56 0.00 3.65 2.95
N ALA A 57 0.76 4.69 3.31
CA ALA A 57 2.21 4.69 3.17
C ALA A 57 2.82 4.24 4.49
N VAL A 58 3.77 3.32 4.45
CA VAL A 58 4.36 2.72 5.64
C VAL A 58 5.88 2.73 5.50
N PRO A 59 6.62 3.03 6.57
CA PRO A 59 8.09 3.02 6.51
C PRO A 59 8.65 1.66 6.08
N ILE A 60 9.64 1.68 5.19
CA ILE A 60 10.34 0.46 4.78
C ILE A 60 10.95 -0.23 6.00
N SER A 61 11.41 0.53 6.99
CA SER A 61 11.99 0.00 8.22
C SER A 61 11.05 -0.92 8.99
N ALA A 62 9.74 -0.84 8.74
CA ALA A 62 8.77 -1.72 9.39
C ALA A 62 8.94 -3.19 8.97
N LEU A 63 9.65 -3.46 7.87
CA LEU A 63 9.87 -4.83 7.38
C LEU A 63 10.75 -5.66 8.29
N TRP A 64 11.60 -5.04 9.11
CA TRP A 64 12.51 -5.77 9.98
C TRP A 64 12.48 -5.30 11.43
N ARG A 65 11.30 -5.00 11.87
CA ARG A 65 11.04 -4.71 13.29
C ARG A 65 10.27 -5.85 13.92
#